data_55ebde3123fc2ff31ce8e636ca5f26d5
#
_entry.id   55ebde3123fc2ff31ce8e636ca5f26d5
#
_cell.length_a   1.000
_cell.length_b   1.000
_cell.length_c   1.000
_cell.angle_alpha   90.00
_cell.angle_beta   90.00
_cell.angle_gamma   90.00
#
_symmetry.space_group_name_H-M   'P 1'
#
loop_
_entity.id
_entity.type
_entity.pdbx_description
1 polymer ?
#
loop_
_entity_poly.entity_id
_entity_poly.type
_entity_poly.pdbx_seq_one_letter_code
_entity_poly.pdbx_strand_id
1 'polypeptide(L)'
;RQYRHLLCDETITKNFRVIAFDMPWHGKSNPPPGFRDNEYRLTTELYKETVMTFCRDYDLVNPVIMGCSMGGRLTLHLALEQAEYFRSVIALEGADKLEPYYDLSWLHRPDVHGGEVCAAFVSAQIAPQSPDEYRWETLWHYMQGGPGIFKGDLYFYWHDGDFDDRSPRINTKTCPVYLLSGEYDSSCTPERTIDTAERITGARTTIMEGMGHFPMSENPELFKKFIYPVLEEILDA
;
A
#
# COMPACT_ATOMS: atom_id res chain seq x y z
N ARG A 1 2.93 10.27 6.22
CA ARG A 1 3.67 11.29 5.44
C ARG A 1 3.68 10.99 3.94
N GLN A 2 3.82 9.74 3.54
CA GLN A 2 3.84 9.35 2.11
C GLN A 2 2.63 9.87 1.32
N TYR A 3 1.46 9.97 1.95
CA TYR A 3 0.23 10.47 1.33
C TYR A 3 -0.02 11.98 1.52
N ARG A 4 0.96 12.75 2.00
CA ARG A 4 0.76 14.17 2.34
C ARG A 4 0.30 15.03 1.14
N HIS A 5 0.76 14.70 -0.06
CA HIS A 5 0.40 15.44 -1.27
C HIS A 5 -1.07 15.26 -1.64
N LEU A 6 -1.66 14.09 -1.36
CA LEU A 6 -3.09 13.86 -1.55
C LEU A 6 -3.93 14.54 -0.46
N LEU A 7 -3.42 14.60 0.78
CA LEU A 7 -4.09 15.30 1.89
C LEU A 7 -4.21 16.81 1.67
N CYS A 8 -3.29 17.39 0.90
CA CYS A 8 -3.22 18.83 0.62
C CYS A 8 -3.71 19.19 -0.79
N ASP A 9 -4.16 18.22 -1.58
CA ASP A 9 -4.60 18.45 -2.95
C ASP A 9 -6.03 18.98 -2.99
N GLU A 10 -6.21 20.23 -3.45
CA GLU A 10 -7.53 20.90 -3.48
C GLU A 10 -8.52 20.24 -4.45
N THR A 11 -8.03 19.62 -5.53
CA THR A 11 -8.89 18.90 -6.48
C THR A 11 -9.50 17.66 -5.81
N ILE A 12 -8.71 16.95 -5.03
CA ILE A 12 -9.17 15.76 -4.30
C ILE A 12 -10.02 16.16 -3.09
N THR A 13 -9.54 17.08 -2.26
CA THR A 13 -10.18 17.45 -0.99
C THR A 13 -11.48 18.22 -1.17
N LYS A 14 -11.72 18.77 -2.35
CA LYS A 14 -13.02 19.35 -2.72
C LYS A 14 -14.16 18.33 -2.70
N ASN A 15 -13.87 17.08 -3.07
CA ASN A 15 -14.87 16.02 -3.24
C ASN A 15 -14.73 14.89 -2.21
N PHE A 16 -13.54 14.72 -1.59
CA PHE A 16 -13.24 13.66 -0.64
C PHE A 16 -12.71 14.23 0.67
N ARG A 17 -13.20 13.70 1.79
CA ARG A 17 -12.50 13.83 3.07
C ARG A 17 -11.35 12.84 3.06
N VAL A 18 -10.14 13.32 2.84
CA VAL A 18 -8.94 12.46 2.79
C VAL A 18 -8.39 12.25 4.19
N ILE A 19 -8.17 10.98 4.57
CA ILE A 19 -7.65 10.60 5.86
C ILE A 19 -6.48 9.64 5.63
N ALA A 20 -5.36 9.89 6.30
CA ALA A 20 -4.23 8.97 6.34
C ALA A 20 -3.83 8.75 7.80
N PHE A 21 -3.53 7.51 8.15
CA PHE A 21 -3.08 7.14 9.48
C PHE A 21 -1.81 6.28 9.42
N ASP A 22 -1.07 6.28 10.50
CA ASP A 22 0.08 5.41 10.67
C ASP A 22 -0.37 4.12 11.36
N MET A 23 -0.04 2.98 10.80
CA MET A 23 -0.28 1.67 11.43
C MET A 23 0.43 1.59 12.79
N PRO A 24 -0.06 0.78 13.75
CA PRO A 24 0.70 0.48 14.96
C PRO A 24 2.15 0.11 14.62
N TRP A 25 3.11 0.56 15.42
CA TRP A 25 4.56 0.45 15.20
C TRP A 25 5.15 1.41 14.15
N HIS A 26 4.32 2.14 13.40
CA HIS A 26 4.75 3.04 12.32
C HIS A 26 4.55 4.51 12.69
N GLY A 27 5.43 5.35 12.16
CA GLY A 27 5.29 6.79 12.20
C GLY A 27 5.08 7.33 13.62
N LYS A 28 3.89 7.89 13.87
CA LYS A 28 3.50 8.45 15.16
C LYS A 28 2.64 7.50 16.00
N SER A 29 2.29 6.34 15.48
CA SER A 29 1.52 5.35 16.21
C SER A 29 2.43 4.46 17.07
N ASN A 30 2.14 4.42 18.37
CA ASN A 30 2.91 3.61 19.29
C ASN A 30 2.69 2.10 19.05
N PRO A 31 3.70 1.28 19.34
CA PRO A 31 3.50 -0.15 19.46
C PRO A 31 2.62 -0.49 20.66
N PRO A 32 2.00 -1.68 20.69
CA PRO A 32 1.19 -2.12 21.84
C PRO A 32 2.04 -2.31 23.10
N PRO A 33 1.42 -2.29 24.29
CA PRO A 33 2.13 -2.61 25.54
C PRO A 33 2.83 -3.98 25.47
N GLY A 34 4.03 -4.09 26.02
CA GLY A 34 4.82 -5.33 26.00
C GLY A 34 5.54 -5.62 24.67
N PHE A 35 5.58 -4.67 23.78
CA PHE A 35 6.17 -4.82 22.43
C PHE A 35 7.64 -5.27 22.44
N ARG A 36 8.40 -4.97 23.51
CA ARG A 36 9.83 -5.32 23.60
C ARG A 36 10.07 -6.82 23.80
N ASP A 37 9.06 -7.53 24.26
CA ASP A 37 9.13 -8.96 24.57
C ASP A 37 8.67 -9.83 23.40
N ASN A 38 8.21 -9.21 22.30
CA ASN A 38 7.66 -9.89 21.14
C ASN A 38 8.27 -9.36 19.85
N GLU A 39 8.58 -10.28 18.92
CA GLU A 39 8.94 -9.90 17.56
C GLU A 39 7.67 -9.39 16.83
N TYR A 40 7.77 -8.21 16.21
CA TYR A 40 6.69 -7.69 15.38
C TYR A 40 6.51 -8.55 14.12
N ARG A 41 5.27 -8.92 13.87
CA ARG A 41 4.88 -9.67 12.69
C ARG A 41 3.48 -9.26 12.26
N LEU A 42 3.37 -8.67 11.08
CA LEU A 42 2.09 -8.27 10.51
C LEU A 42 1.41 -9.49 9.88
N THR A 43 0.22 -9.84 10.38
CA THR A 43 -0.63 -10.86 9.79
C THR A 43 -1.78 -10.23 9.02
N THR A 44 -2.38 -10.95 8.10
CA THR A 44 -3.57 -10.52 7.35
C THR A 44 -4.70 -10.12 8.29
N GLU A 45 -4.93 -10.92 9.32
CA GLU A 45 -5.99 -10.64 10.30
C GLU A 45 -5.72 -9.38 11.10
N LEU A 46 -4.50 -9.22 11.63
CA LEU A 46 -4.11 -8.01 12.36
C LEU A 46 -4.23 -6.76 11.49
N TYR A 47 -3.83 -6.86 10.23
CA TYR A 47 -3.88 -5.73 9.31
C TYR A 47 -5.32 -5.33 8.98
N LYS A 48 -6.17 -6.31 8.62
CA LYS A 48 -7.60 -6.07 8.38
C LYS A 48 -8.29 -5.47 9.60
N GLU A 49 -8.10 -6.09 10.77
CA GLU A 49 -8.75 -5.63 12.01
C GLU A 49 -8.31 -4.21 12.39
N THR A 50 -7.03 -3.87 12.22
CA THR A 50 -6.54 -2.51 12.47
C THR A 50 -7.25 -1.48 11.58
N VAL A 51 -7.35 -1.77 10.28
CA VAL A 51 -8.02 -0.86 9.33
C VAL A 51 -9.52 -0.77 9.62
N MET A 52 -10.17 -1.91 9.85
CA MET A 52 -11.61 -1.93 10.12
C MET A 52 -11.95 -1.26 11.46
N THR A 53 -11.10 -1.41 12.47
CA THR A 53 -11.26 -0.69 13.75
C THR A 53 -11.14 0.81 13.53
N PHE A 54 -10.09 1.25 12.80
CA PHE A 54 -9.95 2.66 12.43
C PHE A 54 -11.19 3.19 11.72
N CYS A 55 -11.72 2.45 10.74
CA CYS A 55 -12.91 2.85 10.01
C CYS A 55 -14.14 2.99 10.93
N ARG A 56 -14.33 2.07 11.85
CA ARG A 56 -15.43 2.11 12.84
C ARG A 56 -15.28 3.28 13.82
N ASP A 57 -14.08 3.47 14.38
CA ASP A 57 -13.82 4.50 15.39
C ASP A 57 -13.95 5.92 14.82
N TYR A 58 -13.76 6.09 13.52
CA TYR A 58 -13.95 7.37 12.82
C TYR A 58 -15.30 7.50 12.10
N ASP A 59 -16.23 6.58 12.34
CA ASP A 59 -17.57 6.55 11.72
C ASP A 59 -17.52 6.69 10.19
N LEU A 60 -16.59 5.98 9.54
CA LEU A 60 -16.46 6.05 8.08
C LEU A 60 -17.55 5.20 7.43
N VAL A 61 -18.43 5.86 6.67
CA VAL A 61 -19.53 5.21 5.96
C VAL A 61 -19.19 5.12 4.48
N ASN A 62 -19.19 3.91 3.94
CA ASN A 62 -18.94 3.63 2.54
C ASN A 62 -17.65 4.32 2.00
N PRO A 63 -16.50 4.17 2.67
CA PRO A 63 -15.28 4.86 2.28
C PRO A 63 -14.64 4.22 1.05
N VAL A 64 -13.86 5.02 0.31
CA VAL A 64 -12.85 4.51 -0.62
C VAL A 64 -11.58 4.22 0.17
N ILE A 65 -11.00 3.05 -0.01
CA ILE A 65 -9.70 2.73 0.58
C ILE A 65 -8.62 2.61 -0.48
N MET A 66 -7.46 3.22 -0.21
CA MET A 66 -6.28 3.14 -1.06
C MET A 66 -5.07 2.72 -0.24
N GLY A 67 -4.30 1.80 -0.77
CA GLY A 67 -3.05 1.35 -0.16
C GLY A 67 -1.98 1.09 -1.22
N CYS A 68 -0.71 1.18 -0.82
CA CYS A 68 0.43 0.93 -1.69
C CYS A 68 1.18 -0.32 -1.23
N SER A 69 1.65 -1.16 -2.16
CA SER A 69 2.44 -2.35 -1.90
C SER A 69 1.68 -3.34 -0.99
N MET A 70 2.17 -3.61 0.21
CA MET A 70 1.43 -4.39 1.21
C MET A 70 0.03 -3.79 1.50
N GLY A 71 -0.09 -2.48 1.49
CA GLY A 71 -1.38 -1.79 1.60
C GLY A 71 -2.28 -2.04 0.38
N GLY A 72 -1.71 -2.10 -0.82
CA GLY A 72 -2.42 -2.48 -2.05
C GLY A 72 -2.97 -3.90 -1.96
N ARG A 73 -2.16 -4.86 -1.49
CA ARG A 73 -2.63 -6.23 -1.24
C ARG A 73 -3.73 -6.28 -0.18
N LEU A 74 -3.59 -5.51 0.91
CA LEU A 74 -4.64 -5.45 1.92
C LEU A 74 -5.97 -4.97 1.35
N THR A 75 -5.97 -3.96 0.47
CA THR A 75 -7.22 -3.47 -0.12
C THR A 75 -7.95 -4.56 -0.91
N LEU A 76 -7.22 -5.49 -1.54
CA LEU A 76 -7.81 -6.65 -2.21
C LEU A 76 -8.44 -7.64 -1.20
N HIS A 77 -7.80 -7.88 -0.04
CA HIS A 77 -8.41 -8.68 1.05
C HIS A 77 -9.70 -8.03 1.56
N LEU A 78 -9.71 -6.71 1.68
CA LEU A 78 -10.91 -5.98 2.10
C LEU A 78 -12.01 -6.04 1.03
N ALA A 79 -11.67 -5.96 -0.25
CA ALA A 79 -12.63 -6.16 -1.34
C ALA A 79 -13.20 -7.59 -1.37
N LEU A 80 -12.41 -8.60 -0.96
CA LEU A 80 -12.86 -9.98 -0.88
C LEU A 80 -13.80 -10.23 0.30
N GLU A 81 -13.50 -9.68 1.47
CA GLU A 81 -14.12 -10.08 2.74
C GLU A 81 -15.06 -9.00 3.32
N GLN A 82 -14.93 -7.75 2.91
CA GLN A 82 -15.66 -6.59 3.42
C GLN A 82 -16.25 -5.74 2.28
N ALA A 83 -16.58 -6.35 1.14
CA ALA A 83 -17.04 -5.65 -0.08
C ALA A 83 -18.18 -4.65 0.17
N GLU A 84 -19.15 -5.01 1.02
CA GLU A 84 -20.31 -4.16 1.32
C GLU A 84 -19.96 -2.92 2.16
N TYR A 85 -18.79 -2.88 2.78
CA TYR A 85 -18.36 -1.76 3.61
C TYR A 85 -17.71 -0.64 2.81
N PHE A 86 -17.03 -0.98 1.71
CA PHE A 86 -16.25 -0.05 0.91
C PHE A 86 -16.95 0.33 -0.38
N ARG A 87 -16.96 1.63 -0.71
CA ARG A 87 -17.41 2.14 -2.01
C ARG A 87 -16.56 1.60 -3.16
N SER A 88 -15.25 1.53 -2.94
CA SER A 88 -14.28 0.96 -3.87
C SER A 88 -12.92 0.79 -3.20
N VAL A 89 -12.05 0.01 -3.82
CA VAL A 89 -10.65 -0.14 -3.40
C VAL A 89 -9.69 0.27 -4.51
N ILE A 90 -8.59 0.92 -4.12
CA ILE A 90 -7.51 1.33 -5.01
C ILE A 90 -6.22 0.66 -4.51
N ALA A 91 -5.77 -0.35 -5.23
CA ALA A 91 -4.54 -1.08 -4.95
C ALA A 91 -3.40 -0.47 -5.79
N LEU A 92 -2.56 0.34 -5.14
CA LEU A 92 -1.32 0.81 -5.74
C LEU A 92 -0.24 -0.25 -5.51
N GLU A 93 0.49 -0.62 -6.55
CA GLU A 93 1.61 -1.57 -6.48
C GLU A 93 1.21 -2.87 -5.74
N GLY A 94 -0.01 -3.34 -5.99
CA GLY A 94 -0.61 -4.48 -5.31
C GLY A 94 -0.82 -5.68 -6.22
N ALA A 95 -0.57 -6.88 -5.69
CA ALA A 95 -0.86 -8.14 -6.35
C ALA A 95 -1.41 -9.15 -5.35
N ASP A 96 -2.17 -10.13 -5.82
CA ASP A 96 -2.74 -11.20 -5.02
C ASP A 96 -1.69 -12.21 -4.53
N LYS A 97 -0.56 -12.32 -5.26
CA LYS A 97 0.57 -13.18 -4.92
C LYS A 97 1.90 -12.54 -5.31
N LEU A 98 2.91 -12.70 -4.45
CA LEU A 98 4.29 -12.32 -4.73
C LEU A 98 5.23 -13.37 -4.16
N GLU A 99 6.21 -13.77 -4.95
CA GLU A 99 7.29 -14.63 -4.48
C GLU A 99 8.33 -13.79 -3.73
N PRO A 100 8.88 -14.27 -2.60
CA PRO A 100 10.01 -13.64 -1.94
C PRO A 100 11.22 -13.54 -2.88
N TYR A 101 11.82 -12.36 -2.97
CA TYR A 101 12.92 -12.12 -3.91
C TYR A 101 14.25 -11.73 -3.24
N TYR A 102 14.33 -11.71 -1.90
CA TYR A 102 15.58 -11.57 -1.16
C TYR A 102 15.51 -12.16 0.27
N ASP A 103 16.66 -12.46 0.86
CA ASP A 103 16.75 -12.96 2.22
C ASP A 103 16.49 -11.84 3.24
N LEU A 104 15.55 -12.06 4.14
CA LEU A 104 15.15 -11.12 5.20
C LEU A 104 15.92 -11.30 6.50
N SER A 105 16.71 -12.34 6.65
CA SER A 105 17.33 -12.72 7.94
C SER A 105 18.17 -11.58 8.56
N TRP A 106 18.74 -10.74 7.71
CA TRP A 106 19.60 -9.63 8.11
C TRP A 106 18.87 -8.28 8.30
N LEU A 107 17.57 -8.20 8.00
CA LEU A 107 16.77 -6.98 8.24
C LEU A 107 16.45 -6.74 9.73
N HIS A 108 16.69 -7.73 10.57
CA HIS A 108 16.53 -7.61 12.01
C HIS A 108 17.85 -7.92 12.69
N ARG A 109 18.63 -6.89 12.92
CA ARG A 109 19.88 -6.95 13.65
C ARG A 109 19.80 -5.98 14.82
N PRO A 110 19.77 -6.47 16.07
CA PRO A 110 19.69 -5.61 17.26
C PRO A 110 20.95 -4.78 17.51
N ASP A 111 22.07 -5.17 16.88
CA ASP A 111 23.37 -4.53 16.97
C ASP A 111 23.66 -3.52 15.86
N VAL A 112 22.75 -3.36 14.89
CA VAL A 112 22.91 -2.44 13.76
C VAL A 112 21.61 -1.66 13.52
N HIS A 113 21.73 -0.37 13.28
CA HIS A 113 20.60 0.42 12.78
C HIS A 113 20.21 -0.06 11.38
N GLY A 114 18.95 -0.45 11.21
CA GLY A 114 18.46 -1.05 9.96
C GLY A 114 17.88 -0.07 8.95
N GLY A 115 17.77 1.20 9.28
CA GLY A 115 17.10 2.21 8.45
C GLY A 115 17.81 2.44 7.12
N GLU A 116 19.14 2.52 7.12
CA GLU A 116 19.93 2.70 5.90
C GLU A 116 19.78 1.52 4.95
N VAL A 117 19.65 0.34 5.49
CA VAL A 117 19.44 -0.89 4.71
C VAL A 117 18.07 -0.86 4.05
N CYS A 118 17.02 -0.50 4.79
CA CYS A 118 15.68 -0.34 4.23
C CYS A 118 15.67 0.72 3.12
N ALA A 119 16.32 1.87 3.34
CA ALA A 119 16.45 2.91 2.32
C ALA A 119 17.19 2.43 1.07
N ALA A 120 18.26 1.63 1.23
CA ALA A 120 19.00 1.07 0.10
C ALA A 120 18.11 0.16 -0.76
N PHE A 121 17.28 -0.69 -0.15
CA PHE A 121 16.34 -1.52 -0.90
C PHE A 121 15.32 -0.71 -1.66
N VAL A 122 14.64 0.21 -0.98
CA VAL A 122 13.58 0.99 -1.62
C VAL A 122 14.11 1.95 -2.67
N SER A 123 15.40 2.34 -2.60
CA SER A 123 16.01 3.21 -3.61
C SER A 123 16.01 2.62 -5.02
N ALA A 124 16.12 1.29 -5.12
CA ALA A 124 16.08 0.58 -6.39
C ALA A 124 14.66 0.42 -6.98
N GLN A 125 13.64 0.78 -6.21
CA GLN A 125 12.23 0.67 -6.58
C GLN A 125 11.63 2.02 -7.01
N ILE A 126 12.36 3.12 -6.85
CA ILE A 126 11.95 4.45 -7.26
C ILE A 126 12.30 4.65 -8.74
N ALA A 127 11.39 5.22 -9.52
CA ALA A 127 11.65 5.52 -10.93
C ALA A 127 12.84 6.48 -11.09
N PRO A 128 13.76 6.24 -12.06
CA PRO A 128 14.97 7.01 -12.18
C PRO A 128 14.75 8.49 -12.51
N GLN A 129 13.60 8.84 -13.10
CA GLN A 129 13.19 10.20 -13.43
C GLN A 129 12.41 10.91 -12.33
N SER A 130 12.15 10.26 -11.20
CA SER A 130 11.48 10.90 -10.06
C SER A 130 12.32 12.05 -9.53
N PRO A 131 11.72 13.23 -9.20
CA PRO A 131 12.46 14.39 -8.71
C PRO A 131 13.26 14.08 -7.44
N ASP A 132 14.49 14.57 -7.37
CA ASP A 132 15.42 14.26 -6.27
C ASP A 132 14.84 14.58 -4.88
N GLU A 133 14.13 15.70 -4.73
CA GLU A 133 13.54 16.09 -3.45
C GLU A 133 12.54 15.03 -2.93
N TYR A 134 11.72 14.46 -3.80
CA TYR A 134 10.74 13.44 -3.45
C TYR A 134 11.39 12.05 -3.28
N ARG A 135 12.41 11.77 -4.08
CA ARG A 135 13.22 10.54 -3.90
C ARG A 135 13.84 10.51 -2.51
N TRP A 136 14.56 11.59 -2.12
CA TRP A 136 15.20 11.68 -0.80
C TRP A 136 14.19 11.67 0.34
N GLU A 137 13.05 12.34 0.20
CA GLU A 137 12.00 12.27 1.22
C GLU A 137 11.45 10.85 1.37
N THR A 138 11.20 10.13 0.27
CA THR A 138 10.71 8.75 0.29
C THR A 138 11.72 7.84 0.99
N LEU A 139 13.00 7.92 0.65
CA LEU A 139 14.05 7.16 1.32
C LEU A 139 14.13 7.47 2.83
N TRP A 140 14.01 8.75 3.18
CA TRP A 140 14.05 9.18 4.56
C TRP A 140 12.88 8.59 5.39
N HIS A 141 11.71 8.42 4.82
CA HIS A 141 10.60 7.75 5.50
C HIS A 141 10.97 6.31 5.89
N TYR A 142 11.65 5.58 5.02
CA TYR A 142 12.09 4.21 5.28
C TYR A 142 13.25 4.11 6.26
N MET A 143 14.07 5.16 6.37
CA MET A 143 15.14 5.22 7.37
C MET A 143 14.63 5.37 8.81
N GLN A 144 13.38 5.78 9.00
CA GLN A 144 12.80 6.03 10.33
C GLN A 144 12.18 4.78 10.96
N GLY A 145 12.06 3.67 10.25
CA GLY A 145 11.49 2.43 10.76
C GLY A 145 12.28 1.88 11.94
N GLY A 146 11.58 1.40 12.98
CA GLY A 146 12.20 0.72 14.10
C GLY A 146 12.82 -0.62 13.70
N PRO A 147 13.74 -1.18 14.52
CA PRO A 147 14.32 -2.49 14.27
C PRO A 147 13.25 -3.57 14.08
N GLY A 148 13.38 -4.36 13.02
CA GLY A 148 12.48 -5.48 12.73
C GLY A 148 11.11 -5.11 12.16
N ILE A 149 10.74 -3.83 12.09
CA ILE A 149 9.41 -3.43 11.58
C ILE A 149 9.27 -3.78 10.10
N PHE A 150 10.21 -3.37 9.27
CA PHE A 150 10.18 -3.69 7.84
C PHE A 150 10.15 -5.20 7.57
N LYS A 151 10.93 -5.99 8.32
CA LYS A 151 10.88 -7.46 8.26
C LYS A 151 9.51 -8.00 8.66
N GLY A 152 8.92 -7.45 9.72
CA GLY A 152 7.60 -7.86 10.20
C GLY A 152 6.48 -7.56 9.22
N ASP A 153 6.55 -6.43 8.51
CA ASP A 153 5.61 -6.06 7.44
C ASP A 153 5.71 -7.02 6.26
N LEU A 154 6.94 -7.39 5.87
CA LEU A 154 7.17 -8.31 4.77
C LEU A 154 6.69 -9.74 5.04
N TYR A 155 6.44 -10.10 6.31
CA TYR A 155 5.77 -11.35 6.65
C TYR A 155 4.37 -11.42 6.04
N PHE A 156 3.57 -10.35 6.17
CA PHE A 156 2.28 -10.24 5.48
C PHE A 156 2.47 -10.27 3.97
N TYR A 157 3.40 -9.45 3.46
CA TYR A 157 3.54 -9.23 2.02
C TYR A 157 3.95 -10.48 1.24
N TRP A 158 4.76 -11.36 1.83
CA TRP A 158 5.31 -12.53 1.14
C TRP A 158 4.79 -13.89 1.60
N HIS A 159 4.11 -13.93 2.73
CA HIS A 159 3.66 -15.19 3.31
C HIS A 159 2.18 -15.16 3.68
N ASP A 160 1.82 -14.46 4.74
CA ASP A 160 0.49 -14.53 5.34
C ASP A 160 -0.60 -13.87 4.47
N GLY A 161 -0.25 -12.89 3.65
CA GLY A 161 -1.18 -12.17 2.77
C GLY A 161 -1.38 -12.80 1.39
N ASP A 162 -0.87 -14.00 1.12
CA ASP A 162 -1.14 -14.72 -0.13
C ASP A 162 -2.63 -15.05 -0.26
N PHE A 163 -3.17 -14.90 -1.45
CA PHE A 163 -4.58 -15.14 -1.70
C PHE A 163 -4.93 -16.62 -1.89
N ASP A 164 -3.96 -17.53 -2.07
CA ASP A 164 -4.21 -18.96 -2.30
C ASP A 164 -5.31 -19.19 -3.37
N ASP A 165 -5.21 -18.52 -4.51
CA ASP A 165 -6.18 -18.57 -5.62
C ASP A 165 -7.60 -18.05 -5.28
N ARG A 166 -7.78 -17.25 -4.21
CA ARG A 166 -9.08 -16.69 -3.81
C ARG A 166 -9.44 -15.39 -4.55
N SER A 167 -8.50 -14.75 -5.24
CA SER A 167 -8.73 -13.47 -5.93
C SER A 167 -9.88 -13.49 -6.94
N PRO A 168 -10.20 -14.60 -7.67
CA PRO A 168 -11.37 -14.66 -8.54
C PRO A 168 -12.72 -14.55 -7.82
N ARG A 169 -12.74 -14.66 -6.49
CA ARG A 169 -13.95 -14.53 -5.66
C ARG A 169 -14.29 -13.08 -5.34
N ILE A 170 -13.42 -12.13 -5.63
CA ILE A 170 -13.67 -10.70 -5.41
C ILE A 170 -14.83 -10.26 -6.32
N ASN A 171 -15.87 -9.69 -5.71
CA ASN A 171 -17.06 -9.20 -6.41
C ASN A 171 -16.92 -7.71 -6.73
N THR A 172 -16.40 -7.40 -7.91
CA THR A 172 -16.20 -6.01 -8.36
C THR A 172 -17.49 -5.24 -8.64
N LYS A 173 -18.65 -5.91 -8.68
CA LYS A 173 -19.96 -5.24 -8.80
C LYS A 173 -20.39 -4.65 -7.45
N THR A 174 -19.99 -5.27 -6.34
CA THR A 174 -20.26 -4.78 -4.99
C THR A 174 -19.18 -3.79 -4.57
N CYS A 175 -17.91 -4.11 -4.80
CA CYS A 175 -16.78 -3.25 -4.49
C CYS A 175 -15.87 -3.13 -5.71
N PRO A 176 -15.96 -2.07 -6.50
CA PRO A 176 -15.07 -1.83 -7.64
C PRO A 176 -13.60 -1.86 -7.23
N VAL A 177 -12.76 -2.52 -8.05
CA VAL A 177 -11.33 -2.69 -7.80
C VAL A 177 -10.54 -1.97 -8.88
N TYR A 178 -9.65 -1.09 -8.45
CA TYR A 178 -8.69 -0.38 -9.29
C TYR A 178 -7.28 -0.80 -8.91
N LEU A 179 -6.52 -1.31 -9.88
CA LEU A 179 -5.13 -1.71 -9.71
C LEU A 179 -4.24 -0.75 -10.53
N LEU A 180 -3.32 -0.06 -9.85
CA LEU A 180 -2.38 0.84 -10.49
C LEU A 180 -0.96 0.40 -10.15
N SER A 181 -0.11 0.22 -11.16
CA SER A 181 1.29 -0.19 -10.99
C SER A 181 2.22 0.73 -11.76
N GLY A 182 3.33 1.12 -11.15
CA GLY A 182 4.37 1.90 -11.80
C GLY A 182 5.15 1.08 -12.80
N GLU A 183 5.48 1.69 -13.95
CA GLU A 183 6.29 1.07 -15.01
C GLU A 183 7.63 0.54 -14.50
N TYR A 184 8.23 1.22 -13.52
CA TYR A 184 9.54 0.91 -12.93
C TYR A 184 9.46 0.12 -11.62
N ASP A 185 8.26 -0.34 -11.23
CA ASP A 185 8.14 -1.14 -10.01
C ASP A 185 8.82 -2.50 -10.18
N SER A 186 9.91 -2.71 -9.43
CA SER A 186 10.65 -3.97 -9.39
C SER A 186 10.20 -4.92 -8.27
N SER A 187 9.33 -4.47 -7.38
CA SER A 187 8.77 -5.26 -6.28
C SER A 187 7.47 -5.95 -6.68
N CYS A 188 6.46 -5.16 -7.04
CA CYS A 188 5.22 -5.64 -7.62
C CYS A 188 5.15 -5.21 -9.08
N THR A 189 5.81 -5.96 -9.94
CA THR A 189 5.97 -5.57 -11.34
C THR A 189 4.63 -5.36 -12.06
N PRO A 190 4.59 -4.54 -13.13
CA PRO A 190 3.40 -4.36 -13.94
C PRO A 190 2.72 -5.68 -14.35
N GLU A 191 3.52 -6.69 -14.71
CA GLU A 191 3.02 -8.00 -15.11
C GLU A 191 2.27 -8.70 -13.97
N ARG A 192 2.77 -8.60 -12.73
CA ARG A 192 2.10 -9.18 -11.54
C ARG A 192 0.75 -8.51 -11.28
N THR A 193 0.70 -7.20 -11.45
CA THR A 193 -0.55 -6.44 -11.30
C THR A 193 -1.54 -6.79 -12.41
N ILE A 194 -1.09 -6.93 -13.66
CA ILE A 194 -1.92 -7.35 -14.80
C ILE A 194 -2.45 -8.76 -14.55
N ASP A 195 -1.58 -9.72 -14.19
CA ASP A 195 -1.99 -11.11 -13.89
C ASP A 195 -3.06 -11.16 -12.78
N THR A 196 -2.91 -10.31 -11.75
CA THR A 196 -3.91 -10.19 -10.67
C THR A 196 -5.24 -9.67 -11.21
N ALA A 197 -5.20 -8.62 -12.03
CA ALA A 197 -6.40 -8.03 -12.62
C ALA A 197 -7.14 -9.01 -13.54
N GLU A 198 -6.43 -9.80 -14.32
CA GLU A 198 -7.02 -10.83 -15.18
C GLU A 198 -7.79 -11.90 -14.39
N ARG A 199 -7.32 -12.20 -13.17
CA ARG A 199 -8.02 -13.11 -12.26
C ARG A 199 -9.25 -12.51 -11.57
N ILE A 200 -9.30 -11.17 -11.42
CA ILE A 200 -10.41 -10.47 -10.77
C ILE A 200 -11.36 -9.90 -11.86
N THR A 201 -12.41 -10.63 -12.16
CA THR A 201 -13.36 -10.24 -13.21
C THR A 201 -13.93 -8.83 -12.96
N GLY A 202 -13.69 -7.92 -13.90
CA GLY A 202 -14.17 -6.53 -13.85
C GLY A 202 -13.25 -5.57 -13.08
N ALA A 203 -12.07 -6.01 -12.65
CA ALA A 203 -11.06 -5.10 -12.13
C ALA A 203 -10.55 -4.17 -13.25
N ARG A 204 -10.20 -2.94 -12.87
CA ARG A 204 -9.61 -1.94 -13.77
C ARG A 204 -8.13 -1.82 -13.48
N THR A 205 -7.31 -1.79 -14.52
CA THR A 205 -5.85 -1.78 -14.40
C THR A 205 -5.26 -0.60 -15.16
N THR A 206 -4.30 0.06 -14.53
CA THR A 206 -3.53 1.16 -15.14
C THR A 206 -2.05 0.96 -14.85
N ILE A 207 -1.22 0.93 -15.90
CA ILE A 207 0.23 1.03 -15.75
C ILE A 207 0.62 2.50 -15.82
N MET A 208 1.25 2.98 -14.76
CA MET A 208 1.64 4.37 -14.59
C MET A 208 3.02 4.59 -15.20
N GLU A 209 3.04 5.09 -16.43
CA GLU A 209 4.27 5.41 -17.15
C GLU A 209 5.12 6.42 -16.35
N GLY A 210 6.40 6.11 -16.23
CA GLY A 210 7.35 6.97 -15.50
C GLY A 210 7.28 6.89 -13.97
N MET A 211 6.50 5.97 -13.40
CA MET A 211 6.37 5.79 -11.96
C MET A 211 7.08 4.52 -11.50
N GLY A 212 7.57 4.54 -10.27
CA GLY A 212 8.08 3.37 -9.55
C GLY A 212 7.10 2.89 -8.49
N HIS A 213 7.64 2.30 -7.44
CA HIS A 213 6.89 1.62 -6.37
C HIS A 213 6.16 2.57 -5.38
N PHE A 214 6.48 3.85 -5.37
CA PHE A 214 5.95 4.80 -4.40
C PHE A 214 5.27 6.01 -5.07
N PRO A 215 4.29 5.80 -5.96
CA PRO A 215 3.78 6.85 -6.83
C PRO A 215 3.31 8.10 -6.07
N MET A 216 2.64 7.91 -4.93
CA MET A 216 2.09 9.00 -4.11
C MET A 216 3.16 9.85 -3.41
N SER A 217 4.42 9.37 -3.31
CA SER A 217 5.50 10.08 -2.63
C SER A 217 6.70 10.38 -3.50
N GLU A 218 7.06 9.52 -4.45
CA GLU A 218 8.25 9.70 -5.30
C GLU A 218 8.06 10.72 -6.43
N ASN A 219 6.84 10.86 -6.93
CA ASN A 219 6.48 11.86 -7.94
C ASN A 219 4.99 12.22 -7.88
N PRO A 220 4.58 12.95 -6.84
CA PRO A 220 3.16 13.24 -6.59
C PRO A 220 2.48 13.99 -7.73
N GLU A 221 3.20 14.87 -8.44
CA GLU A 221 2.64 15.63 -9.56
C GLU A 221 2.36 14.74 -10.78
N LEU A 222 3.22 13.78 -11.06
CA LEU A 222 2.95 12.80 -12.12
C LEU A 222 1.83 11.84 -11.70
N PHE A 223 1.81 11.42 -10.42
CA PHE A 223 0.78 10.51 -9.89
C PHE A 223 -0.64 11.06 -10.05
N LYS A 224 -0.83 12.38 -9.94
CA LYS A 224 -2.14 13.02 -10.15
C LYS A 224 -2.77 12.68 -11.50
N LYS A 225 -1.97 12.55 -12.56
CA LYS A 225 -2.48 12.19 -13.89
C LYS A 225 -3.17 10.82 -13.94
N PHE A 226 -2.79 9.92 -13.04
CA PHE A 226 -3.32 8.57 -12.99
C PHE A 226 -4.43 8.42 -11.94
N ILE A 227 -4.31 9.13 -10.81
CA ILE A 227 -5.28 8.97 -9.73
C ILE A 227 -6.56 9.80 -9.96
N TYR A 228 -6.48 10.97 -10.58
CA TYR A 228 -7.65 11.82 -10.81
C TYR A 228 -8.74 11.12 -11.63
N PRO A 229 -8.46 10.48 -12.78
CA PRO A 229 -9.49 9.77 -13.54
C PRO A 229 -10.16 8.65 -12.73
N VAL A 230 -9.40 7.96 -11.88
CA VAL A 230 -9.95 6.92 -11.00
C VAL A 230 -10.90 7.51 -9.97
N LEU A 231 -10.50 8.62 -9.34
CA LEU A 231 -11.36 9.27 -8.35
C LEU A 231 -12.61 9.90 -8.96
N GLU A 232 -12.51 10.46 -10.18
CA GLU A 232 -13.66 10.95 -10.95
C GLU A 232 -14.64 9.82 -11.25
N GLU A 233 -14.15 8.69 -11.77
CA GLU A 233 -14.99 7.52 -12.04
C GLU A 233 -15.71 7.02 -10.77
N ILE A 234 -15.01 7.02 -9.62
CA ILE A 234 -15.61 6.63 -8.34
C ILE A 234 -16.69 7.62 -7.90
N LEU A 235 -16.55 8.91 -8.20
CA LEU A 235 -17.56 9.90 -7.86
C LEU A 235 -18.83 9.74 -8.71
N ASP A 236 -18.68 9.36 -9.98
CA ASP A 236 -19.77 9.24 -10.93
C ASP A 236 -20.57 7.92 -10.80
N ALA A 237 -20.03 6.93 -10.06
CA ALA A 237 -20.64 5.62 -9.81
C ALA A 237 -21.55 5.63 -8.55
#